data_96e777aa1b95b71635b2a9b1afe249ca
#
_entry.id   96e777aa1b95b71635b2a9b1afe249ca
#
_cell.length_a   1.000
_cell.length_b   1.000
_cell.length_c   1.000
_cell.angle_alpha   90.00
_cell.angle_beta   90.00
_cell.angle_gamma   90.00
#
_symmetry.space_group_name_H-M   'P 1'
#
loop_
_entity.id
_entity.type
_entity.pdbx_description
1 polymer ?
#
loop_
_entity_poly.entity_id
_entity_poly.type
_entity_poly.pdbx_seq_one_letter_code
_entity_poly.pdbx_strand_id
1 'polypeptide(L)'
;MDNFKKILKKICPPLLLNFLKTLKNKNNGKYYGLNQLDEKIETFVNFDNGFFVELGANDGINQSNTYYFEKYRGWNGVLIEPIGHKYLECIKNRSNKNKIFCNACVSFNYNKKFVEMTYSNLMTISNNLESDIKNSSEHLQKGVKHLQEGEKNYNFGSVA
;
A
#
# COMPACT_ATOMS: atom_id res chain seq x y z
N MET A 1 26.33 -12.61 -19.16
CA MET A 1 24.99 -12.67 -18.56
C MET A 1 23.99 -11.70 -19.19
N ASP A 2 24.42 -10.54 -19.73
CA ASP A 2 23.53 -9.53 -20.32
C ASP A 2 22.97 -9.88 -21.72
N ASN A 3 23.71 -10.62 -22.53
CA ASN A 3 23.23 -11.01 -23.87
C ASN A 3 22.05 -12.00 -23.82
N PHE A 4 22.03 -12.90 -22.85
CA PHE A 4 20.93 -13.86 -22.68
C PHE A 4 19.61 -13.14 -22.26
N LYS A 5 19.70 -12.13 -21.39
CA LYS A 5 18.54 -11.32 -20.99
C LYS A 5 17.96 -10.49 -22.16
N LYS A 6 18.81 -10.02 -23.08
CA LYS A 6 18.36 -9.29 -24.29
C LYS A 6 17.67 -10.22 -25.29
N ILE A 7 18.12 -11.46 -25.45
CA ILE A 7 17.52 -12.47 -26.33
C ILE A 7 16.15 -12.91 -25.78
N LEU A 8 16.05 -13.18 -24.47
CA LEU A 8 14.78 -13.54 -23.84
C LEU A 8 13.69 -12.46 -24.00
N LYS A 9 14.06 -11.19 -23.91
CA LYS A 9 13.12 -10.07 -24.12
C LYS A 9 12.59 -9.96 -25.55
N LYS A 10 13.32 -10.47 -26.55
CA LYS A 10 12.90 -10.46 -27.97
C LYS A 10 11.99 -11.62 -28.35
N ILE A 11 12.09 -12.75 -27.67
CA ILE A 11 11.41 -14.01 -28.04
C ILE A 11 10.17 -14.26 -27.17
N CYS A 12 10.11 -13.69 -25.98
CA CYS A 12 9.02 -13.95 -25.02
C CYS A 12 7.88 -12.95 -25.22
N PRO A 13 6.62 -13.42 -25.39
CA PRO A 13 5.46 -12.51 -25.43
C PRO A 13 5.40 -11.65 -24.16
N PRO A 14 4.95 -10.38 -24.26
CA PRO A 14 4.86 -9.47 -23.11
C PRO A 14 4.09 -10.07 -21.92
N LEU A 15 3.07 -10.87 -22.20
CA LEU A 15 2.27 -11.58 -21.19
C LEU A 15 3.11 -12.57 -20.37
N LEU A 16 3.98 -13.34 -21.03
CA LEU A 16 4.85 -14.32 -20.36
C LEU A 16 5.96 -13.64 -19.57
N LEU A 17 6.50 -12.52 -20.08
CA LEU A 17 7.49 -11.71 -19.35
C LEU A 17 6.88 -11.09 -18.10
N ASN A 18 5.64 -10.62 -18.15
CA ASN A 18 4.92 -10.10 -16.99
C ASN A 18 4.60 -11.22 -15.99
N PHE A 19 4.17 -12.39 -16.47
CA PHE A 19 3.96 -13.58 -15.64
C PHE A 19 5.25 -14.04 -14.94
N LEU A 20 6.38 -14.08 -15.66
CA LEU A 20 7.69 -14.43 -15.09
C LEU A 20 8.20 -13.36 -14.11
N LYS A 21 7.91 -12.08 -14.35
CA LYS A 21 8.18 -11.01 -13.37
C LYS A 21 7.32 -11.17 -12.11
N THR A 22 6.05 -11.52 -12.26
CA THR A 22 5.13 -11.78 -11.14
C THR A 22 5.58 -13.01 -10.35
N LEU A 23 6.03 -14.10 -11.02
CA LEU A 23 6.59 -15.27 -10.35
C LEU A 23 7.92 -14.95 -9.65
N LYS A 24 8.78 -14.14 -10.27
CA LYS A 24 10.05 -13.72 -9.67
C LYS A 24 9.83 -12.82 -8.44
N ASN A 25 8.85 -11.93 -8.50
CA ASN A 25 8.45 -11.13 -7.34
C ASN A 25 7.79 -11.98 -6.24
N LYS A 26 7.11 -13.09 -6.59
CA LYS A 26 6.57 -14.06 -5.63
C LYS A 26 7.65 -14.85 -4.89
N ASN A 27 8.83 -15.01 -5.48
CA ASN A 27 9.92 -15.82 -4.91
C ASN A 27 10.99 -15.01 -4.15
N ASN A 28 10.88 -13.70 -4.10
CA ASN A 28 11.91 -12.84 -3.51
C ASN A 28 11.44 -12.08 -2.28
N GLY A 29 10.61 -12.65 -1.40
CA GLY A 29 10.46 -11.81 -0.24
C GLY A 29 9.55 -12.34 0.86
N LYS A 30 10.16 -12.75 1.92
CA LYS A 30 9.60 -12.81 3.26
C LYS A 30 9.03 -11.44 3.69
N TYR A 31 9.53 -10.34 3.10
CA TYR A 31 9.22 -8.95 3.45
C TYR A 31 8.40 -8.25 2.38
N TYR A 32 7.52 -7.34 2.79
CA TYR A 32 6.51 -6.68 1.97
C TYR A 32 6.65 -5.14 1.94
N GLY A 33 7.33 -4.57 2.94
CA GLY A 33 7.54 -3.14 3.08
C GLY A 33 8.36 -2.52 1.95
N LEU A 34 8.06 -1.27 1.61
CA LEU A 34 8.84 -0.52 0.64
C LEU A 34 10.32 -0.46 1.08
N ASN A 35 11.24 -0.77 0.17
CA ASN A 35 12.68 -0.84 0.46
C ASN A 35 13.02 -1.75 1.65
N GLN A 36 12.23 -2.82 1.85
CA GLN A 36 12.41 -3.79 2.95
C GLN A 36 12.38 -3.12 4.33
N LEU A 37 11.48 -2.15 4.50
CA LEU A 37 11.38 -1.43 5.76
C LEU A 37 10.93 -2.35 6.91
N ASP A 38 10.04 -3.30 6.66
CA ASP A 38 9.62 -4.34 7.60
C ASP A 38 10.78 -5.25 8.05
N GLU A 39 11.73 -5.58 7.16
CA GLU A 39 12.98 -6.27 7.52
C GLU A 39 13.84 -5.44 8.48
N LYS A 40 13.96 -4.14 8.18
CA LYS A 40 14.70 -3.22 9.06
C LYS A 40 14.03 -3.10 10.44
N ILE A 41 12.69 -3.00 10.46
CA ILE A 41 11.91 -2.94 11.70
C ILE A 41 12.12 -4.21 12.52
N GLU A 42 12.15 -5.40 11.91
CA GLU A 42 12.40 -6.67 12.60
C GLU A 42 13.71 -6.67 13.40
N THR A 43 14.73 -5.96 12.96
CA THR A 43 15.99 -5.88 13.70
C THR A 43 15.86 -5.18 15.06
N PHE A 44 14.87 -4.31 15.22
CA PHE A 44 14.60 -3.58 16.46
C PHE A 44 13.49 -4.21 17.29
N VAL A 45 12.52 -4.85 16.61
CA VAL A 45 11.29 -5.36 17.22
C VAL A 45 11.29 -6.89 17.09
N ASN A 46 12.16 -7.55 17.86
CA ASN A 46 12.41 -8.98 17.77
C ASN A 46 11.59 -9.77 18.82
N PHE A 47 10.25 -9.67 18.77
CA PHE A 47 9.34 -10.46 19.62
C PHE A 47 8.09 -10.87 18.85
N ASP A 48 7.42 -11.93 19.30
CA ASP A 48 6.19 -12.47 18.73
C ASP A 48 4.95 -11.94 19.44
N ASN A 49 3.79 -12.08 18.78
CA ASN A 49 2.47 -11.75 19.32
C ASN A 49 2.32 -10.27 19.76
N GLY A 50 2.97 -9.36 19.05
CA GLY A 50 2.85 -7.94 19.30
C GLY A 50 1.57 -7.32 18.73
N PHE A 51 1.45 -6.01 18.89
CA PHE A 51 0.35 -5.21 18.38
C PHE A 51 0.86 -4.08 17.52
N PHE A 52 0.21 -3.83 16.36
CA PHE A 52 0.56 -2.76 15.45
C PHE A 52 -0.61 -1.81 15.17
N VAL A 53 -0.28 -0.60 14.73
CA VAL A 53 -1.19 0.33 14.08
C VAL A 53 -0.59 0.72 12.74
N GLU A 54 -1.32 0.49 11.64
CA GLU A 54 -0.90 0.84 10.29
C GLU A 54 -1.87 1.84 9.68
N LEU A 55 -1.35 3.03 9.32
CA LEU A 55 -2.08 4.09 8.67
C LEU A 55 -1.81 4.06 7.17
N GLY A 56 -2.85 4.16 6.34
CA GLY A 56 -2.75 4.03 4.90
C GLY A 56 -2.44 2.58 4.50
N ALA A 57 -3.25 1.64 4.98
CA ALA A 57 -2.99 0.22 4.83
C ALA A 57 -3.12 -0.30 3.39
N ASN A 58 -3.66 0.50 2.45
CA ASN A 58 -3.90 0.14 1.06
C ASN A 58 -4.66 -1.21 0.95
N ASP A 59 -4.18 -2.13 0.11
CA ASP A 59 -4.72 -3.49 -0.02
C ASP A 59 -4.36 -4.44 1.13
N GLY A 60 -3.61 -3.94 2.12
CA GLY A 60 -3.16 -4.69 3.30
C GLY A 60 -1.90 -5.54 3.10
N ILE A 61 -1.36 -5.65 1.88
CA ILE A 61 -0.17 -6.45 1.56
C ILE A 61 0.91 -5.60 0.91
N ASN A 62 0.52 -4.87 -0.15
CA ASN A 62 1.47 -4.17 -1.01
C ASN A 62 2.10 -2.99 -0.27
N GLN A 63 3.40 -3.02 -0.07
CA GLN A 63 4.19 -2.06 0.70
C GLN A 63 3.84 -1.99 2.21
N SER A 64 3.08 -2.97 2.73
CA SER A 64 2.75 -3.02 4.17
C SER A 64 4.00 -3.30 5.01
N ASN A 65 4.20 -2.50 6.04
CA ASN A 65 5.26 -2.70 7.03
C ASN A 65 4.86 -3.65 8.15
N THR A 66 3.58 -4.03 8.26
CA THR A 66 3.05 -4.87 9.34
C THR A 66 2.61 -6.25 8.89
N TYR A 67 2.41 -6.49 7.60
CA TYR A 67 1.96 -7.79 7.08
C TYR A 67 2.96 -8.91 7.36
N TYR A 68 4.26 -8.63 7.31
CA TYR A 68 5.30 -9.56 7.73
C TYR A 68 5.10 -10.01 9.18
N PHE A 69 4.91 -9.09 10.10
CA PHE A 69 4.73 -9.37 11.53
C PHE A 69 3.45 -10.15 11.80
N GLU A 70 2.35 -9.83 11.13
CA GLU A 70 1.12 -10.61 11.22
C GLU A 70 1.33 -12.04 10.75
N LYS A 71 1.92 -12.21 9.57
CA LYS A 71 2.02 -13.51 8.90
C LYS A 71 3.01 -14.47 9.54
N TYR A 72 4.12 -13.96 10.06
CA TYR A 72 5.25 -14.77 10.53
C TYR A 72 5.55 -14.64 12.01
N ARG A 73 5.06 -13.61 12.67
CA ARG A 73 5.35 -13.31 14.07
C ARG A 73 4.08 -13.29 14.96
N GLY A 74 2.92 -13.66 14.40
CA GLY A 74 1.65 -13.75 15.13
C GLY A 74 1.08 -12.43 15.64
N TRP A 75 1.54 -11.30 15.11
CA TRP A 75 1.04 -9.98 15.48
C TRP A 75 -0.37 -9.75 14.98
N ASN A 76 -1.11 -8.87 15.64
CA ASN A 76 -2.41 -8.35 15.20
C ASN A 76 -2.47 -6.86 15.51
N GLY A 77 -3.49 -6.18 15.00
CA GLY A 77 -3.55 -4.74 15.22
C GLY A 77 -4.72 -4.03 14.60
N VAL A 78 -4.48 -2.74 14.36
CA VAL A 78 -5.40 -1.82 13.71
C VAL A 78 -4.84 -1.38 12.38
N LEU A 79 -5.69 -1.42 11.34
CA LEU A 79 -5.39 -0.90 10.02
C LEU A 79 -6.41 0.17 9.66
N ILE A 80 -5.95 1.25 9.06
CA ILE A 80 -6.81 2.37 8.65
C ILE A 80 -6.52 2.67 7.19
N GLU A 81 -7.57 2.63 6.35
CA GLU A 81 -7.47 2.88 4.92
C GLU A 81 -8.65 3.74 4.44
N PRO A 82 -8.42 4.96 3.98
CA PRO A 82 -9.49 5.88 3.60
C PRO A 82 -10.18 5.53 2.28
N ILE A 83 -9.56 4.73 1.40
CA ILE A 83 -10.07 4.42 0.06
C ILE A 83 -10.94 3.17 0.14
N GLY A 84 -12.26 3.31 -0.11
CA GLY A 84 -13.23 2.25 0.12
C GLY A 84 -12.92 0.91 -0.57
N HIS A 85 -12.51 0.91 -1.86
CA HIS A 85 -12.17 -0.34 -2.55
C HIS A 85 -10.87 -0.97 -2.00
N LYS A 86 -9.87 -0.17 -1.57
CA LYS A 86 -8.65 -0.63 -0.93
C LYS A 86 -8.92 -1.20 0.46
N TYR A 87 -9.78 -0.56 1.23
CA TYR A 87 -10.29 -1.10 2.48
C TYR A 87 -10.94 -2.49 2.31
N LEU A 88 -11.76 -2.69 1.27
CA LEU A 88 -12.36 -4.00 0.98
C LEU A 88 -11.32 -5.05 0.57
N GLU A 89 -10.30 -4.67 -0.17
CA GLU A 89 -9.15 -5.54 -0.48
C GLU A 89 -8.38 -5.88 0.80
N CYS A 90 -8.13 -4.89 1.66
CA CYS A 90 -7.45 -5.08 2.95
C CYS A 90 -8.20 -6.08 3.86
N ILE A 91 -9.53 -5.98 3.97
CA ILE A 91 -10.34 -6.96 4.72
C ILE A 91 -10.15 -8.38 4.19
N LYS A 92 -10.06 -8.57 2.87
CA LYS A 92 -9.87 -9.90 2.27
C LYS A 92 -8.46 -10.46 2.49
N ASN A 93 -7.48 -9.58 2.57
CA ASN A 93 -6.07 -9.94 2.59
C ASN A 93 -5.50 -10.11 4.00
N ARG A 94 -6.12 -9.48 5.00
CA ARG A 94 -5.65 -9.47 6.38
C ARG A 94 -6.47 -10.40 7.28
N SER A 95 -5.83 -10.87 8.35
CA SER A 95 -6.50 -11.75 9.33
C SER A 95 -7.70 -11.06 9.99
N ASN A 96 -8.74 -11.83 10.27
CA ASN A 96 -9.91 -11.38 11.03
C ASN A 96 -9.63 -11.02 12.51
N LYS A 97 -8.41 -11.27 13.00
CA LYS A 97 -7.94 -10.80 14.30
C LYS A 97 -7.68 -9.30 14.31
N ASN A 98 -7.49 -8.68 13.15
CA ASN A 98 -7.27 -7.25 13.03
C ASN A 98 -8.59 -6.48 13.07
N LYS A 99 -8.50 -5.22 13.50
CA LYS A 99 -9.56 -4.22 13.31
C LYS A 99 -9.19 -3.34 12.13
N ILE A 100 -10.07 -3.23 11.15
CA ILE A 100 -9.81 -2.46 9.93
C ILE A 100 -10.88 -1.38 9.80
N PHE A 101 -10.47 -0.13 9.60
CA PHE A 101 -11.36 1.02 9.53
C PHE A 101 -11.24 1.72 8.17
N CYS A 102 -12.40 2.07 7.58
CA CYS A 102 -12.46 2.87 6.35
C CYS A 102 -12.53 4.36 6.70
N ASN A 103 -11.41 4.92 7.16
CA ASN A 103 -11.34 6.29 7.68
C ASN A 103 -10.09 7.02 7.18
N ALA A 104 -10.18 8.34 7.09
CA ALA A 104 -9.02 9.21 6.98
C ALA A 104 -8.56 9.65 8.38
N CYS A 105 -7.27 9.54 8.65
CA CYS A 105 -6.70 10.03 9.90
C CYS A 105 -6.50 11.55 9.82
N VAL A 106 -7.00 12.26 10.82
CA VAL A 106 -6.93 13.72 10.93
C VAL A 106 -6.48 14.15 12.33
N SER A 107 -6.15 15.43 12.48
CA SER A 107 -5.85 15.99 13.80
C SER A 107 -7.06 15.94 14.74
N PHE A 108 -6.82 15.90 16.04
CA PHE A 108 -7.89 15.90 17.07
C PHE A 108 -8.78 17.16 17.02
N ASN A 109 -8.31 18.25 16.44
CA ASN A 109 -9.05 19.51 16.30
C ASN A 109 -9.84 19.59 14.97
N TYR A 110 -9.81 18.53 14.16
CA TYR A 110 -10.58 18.48 12.92
C TYR A 110 -12.08 18.39 13.22
N ASN A 111 -12.84 19.36 12.73
CA ASN A 111 -14.24 19.55 13.11
C ASN A 111 -15.26 19.14 12.03
N LYS A 112 -14.78 18.63 10.88
CA LYS A 112 -15.64 18.14 9.79
C LYS A 112 -15.76 16.62 9.88
N LYS A 113 -16.90 16.11 9.42
CA LYS A 113 -17.18 14.66 9.39
C LYS A 113 -16.45 13.92 8.27
N PHE A 114 -16.12 14.62 7.18
CA PHE A 114 -15.50 14.03 6.00
C PHE A 114 -14.25 14.82 5.60
N VAL A 115 -13.28 14.08 5.08
CA VAL A 115 -12.08 14.62 4.42
C VAL A 115 -12.26 14.44 2.92
N GLU A 116 -12.12 15.52 2.17
CA GLU A 116 -12.06 15.47 0.71
C GLU A 116 -10.69 15.00 0.26
N MET A 117 -10.66 14.02 -0.61
CA MET A 117 -9.43 13.37 -1.09
C MET A 117 -9.45 13.21 -2.60
N THR A 118 -8.28 13.19 -3.22
CA THR A 118 -8.10 12.84 -4.62
C THR A 118 -7.36 11.52 -4.71
N TYR A 119 -8.03 10.51 -5.26
CA TYR A 119 -7.44 9.19 -5.50
C TYR A 119 -6.38 9.25 -6.60
N SER A 120 -5.21 8.71 -6.34
CA SER A 120 -4.14 8.49 -7.29
C SER A 120 -3.27 7.29 -6.86
N ASN A 121 -3.90 6.15 -6.63
CA ASN A 121 -3.26 4.95 -6.09
C ASN A 121 -2.48 5.26 -4.79
N LEU A 122 -1.22 4.84 -4.69
CA LEU A 122 -0.35 5.09 -3.53
C LEU A 122 -0.03 6.58 -3.30
N MET A 123 -0.36 7.45 -4.26
CA MET A 123 -0.14 8.90 -4.19
C MET A 123 -1.44 9.68 -3.92
N THR A 124 -2.43 9.02 -3.33
CA THR A 124 -3.70 9.65 -2.89
C THR A 124 -3.43 10.74 -1.85
N ILE A 125 -4.07 11.87 -1.98
CA ILE A 125 -3.89 13.04 -1.10
C ILE A 125 -5.22 13.56 -0.55
N SER A 126 -5.15 14.24 0.59
CA SER A 126 -6.22 15.12 1.07
C SER A 126 -6.17 16.47 0.34
N ASN A 127 -7.34 17.02 -0.02
CA ASN A 127 -7.41 18.24 -0.82
C ASN A 127 -7.29 19.51 0.01
N ASN A 128 -7.80 19.53 1.23
CA ASN A 128 -7.97 20.72 2.05
C ASN A 128 -7.30 20.62 3.43
N LEU A 129 -6.31 19.75 3.57
CA LEU A 129 -5.50 19.64 4.79
C LEU A 129 -4.06 20.10 4.49
N GLU A 130 -3.43 20.69 5.50
CA GLU A 130 -2.00 20.97 5.44
C GLU A 130 -1.23 19.65 5.26
N SER A 131 -0.31 19.65 4.33
CA SER A 131 0.53 18.48 4.08
C SER A 131 1.95 18.93 3.71
N ASP A 132 2.92 18.09 3.98
CA ASP A 132 4.34 18.29 3.60
C ASP A 132 4.56 18.16 2.08
N ILE A 133 3.52 17.85 1.32
CA ILE A 133 3.59 17.70 -0.14
C ILE A 133 3.67 19.09 -0.78
N LYS A 134 4.88 19.51 -1.15
CA LYS A 134 5.14 20.83 -1.73
C LYS A 134 4.47 21.05 -3.08
N ASN A 135 4.24 20.00 -3.86
CA ASN A 135 3.60 20.06 -5.17
C ASN A 135 2.61 18.90 -5.35
N SER A 136 1.37 19.16 -4.96
CA SER A 136 0.28 18.16 -5.03
C SER A 136 0.01 17.68 -6.46
N SER A 137 0.13 18.56 -7.46
CA SER A 137 -0.08 18.21 -8.87
C SER A 137 0.97 17.21 -9.37
N GLU A 138 2.24 17.47 -9.09
CA GLU A 138 3.32 16.54 -9.45
C GLU A 138 3.21 15.21 -8.72
N HIS A 139 2.82 15.25 -7.45
CA HIS A 139 2.61 14.04 -6.64
C HIS A 139 1.50 13.16 -7.23
N LEU A 140 0.36 13.74 -7.57
CA LEU A 140 -0.75 13.04 -8.22
C LEU A 140 -0.36 12.48 -9.59
N GLN A 141 0.41 13.22 -10.40
CA GLN A 141 0.91 12.74 -11.69
C GLN A 141 1.83 11.52 -11.56
N LYS A 142 2.62 11.45 -10.49
CA LYS A 142 3.40 10.23 -10.19
C LYS A 142 2.48 9.04 -9.90
N GLY A 143 1.35 9.27 -9.22
CA GLY A 143 0.35 8.25 -8.95
C GLY A 143 -0.30 7.68 -10.19
N VAL A 144 -0.59 8.52 -11.19
CA VAL A 144 -1.20 8.09 -12.47
C VAL A 144 -0.40 6.97 -13.14
N LYS A 145 0.93 6.98 -13.03
CA LYS A 145 1.81 5.95 -13.61
C LYS A 145 1.64 4.55 -12.97
N HIS A 146 1.00 4.50 -11.81
CA HIS A 146 0.77 3.26 -11.04
C HIS A 146 -0.71 2.84 -11.05
N LEU A 147 -1.59 3.61 -11.70
CA LEU A 147 -2.98 3.23 -11.90
C LEU A 147 -3.05 2.00 -12.82
N GLN A 148 -4.01 1.12 -12.56
CA GLN A 148 -4.28 -0.03 -13.43
C GLN A 148 -4.99 0.42 -14.69
N GLU A 149 -5.00 -0.44 -15.73
CA GLU A 149 -5.72 -0.16 -16.96
C GLU A 149 -7.21 0.10 -16.68
N GLY A 150 -7.70 1.28 -17.10
CA GLY A 150 -9.08 1.72 -16.85
C GLY A 150 -9.28 2.53 -15.56
N GLU A 151 -8.32 2.56 -14.66
CA GLU A 151 -8.38 3.43 -13.48
C GLU A 151 -8.08 4.89 -13.84
N LYS A 152 -8.74 5.82 -13.15
CA LYS A 152 -8.53 7.27 -13.29
C LYS A 152 -8.45 7.91 -11.90
N ASN A 153 -7.82 9.09 -11.83
CA ASN A 153 -7.94 9.93 -10.65
C ASN A 153 -9.39 10.39 -10.47
N TYR A 154 -9.86 10.37 -9.25
CA TYR A 154 -11.20 10.87 -8.89
C TYR A 154 -11.20 11.45 -7.48
N ASN A 155 -12.12 12.39 -7.24
CA ASN A 155 -12.34 12.95 -5.91
C ASN A 155 -13.36 12.13 -5.14
N PHE A 156 -13.14 11.97 -3.85
CA PHE A 156 -14.04 11.25 -2.94
C PHE A 156 -13.99 11.86 -1.54
N GLY A 157 -14.98 11.53 -0.73
CA GLY A 157 -15.00 11.85 0.70
C GLY A 157 -14.71 10.61 1.52
N SER A 158 -13.76 10.69 2.45
CA SER A 158 -13.55 9.66 3.47
C SER A 158 -14.05 10.15 4.83
N VAL A 159 -14.58 9.25 5.64
CA VAL A 159 -14.94 9.57 7.03
C VAL A 159 -13.67 9.92 7.80
N ALA A 160 -13.73 11.01 8.57
CA ALA A 160 -12.64 11.45 9.43
C ALA A 160 -12.57 10.62 10.72
#